data_04f899b1a3fad164bd887dc707057b8b
#
_entry.id   04f899b1a3fad164bd887dc707057b8b
#
_cell.length_a   1.000
_cell.length_b   1.000
_cell.length_c   1.000
_cell.angle_alpha   90.00
_cell.angle_beta   90.00
_cell.angle_gamma   90.00
#
_symmetry.space_group_name_H-M   'P 1'
#
loop_
_entity.id
_entity.type
_entity.pdbx_description
1 polymer ?
#
loop_
_entity_poly.entity_id
_entity_poly.type
_entity_poly.pdbx_seq_one_letter_code
_entity_poly.pdbx_strand_id
1 'polypeptide(L)'
;MSLATLLVPLAVALVGAFAIEAAASPQRPSLRAGDLAIRAAGYALIALFWFQFSWRPWLAAASCLLTLAILSVVDRLKRRVIGEPVVFSDLALLAQVPRHPQLYYTLPLSDPRMAGPLLFGLAAIVAWYVLEPTALPETAGASILAILALPAALTALAFSALTPWGQGGLRRLFPRPDLTRDVARFGLVATMMGYALRRLGENAAEPRPDATTSLEDAADDEVVVVVQLESFLDPARLGGPDLPAMARIRAEAAQYGRLAVPAHGAYTMRSEHAVLTGLDPDALGFGRYDPYLARKGEEPTSLARLARAAGFATVFVHPFHRDFFDRARVFGRLGFDRLVMEEDFSDAPRVGPYVGDVAVAERILAEVASGAGRTFLFSVTMENHGPWKPGRLAGIDAPLAQYLHHVANTGAAIERLIDGLAGRRATLCVFGDHAPSLPDLPPQASGPAATDYALFRFGRDGGTAPGRVDLTAAQLGCVLRAAVSPNRTGLGG
;
A
#
# COMPACT_ATOMS: atom_id res chain seq x y z
N MET A 1 -28.13 39.08 -3.93
CA MET A 1 -27.84 38.22 -2.74
C MET A 1 -26.89 38.97 -1.82
N SER A 2 -27.16 38.99 -0.50
CA SER A 2 -26.25 39.66 0.45
C SER A 2 -24.97 38.85 0.66
N LEU A 3 -23.86 39.54 0.95
CA LEU A 3 -22.58 38.87 1.29
C LEU A 3 -22.72 37.94 2.52
N ALA A 4 -23.60 38.27 3.45
CA ALA A 4 -23.91 37.45 4.62
C ALA A 4 -24.50 36.07 4.24
N THR A 5 -25.29 35.98 3.17
CA THR A 5 -25.86 34.71 2.67
C THR A 5 -24.80 33.71 2.23
N LEU A 6 -23.62 34.17 1.84
CA LEU A 6 -22.49 33.30 1.48
C LEU A 6 -21.53 33.06 2.66
N LEU A 7 -21.24 34.12 3.45
CA LEU A 7 -20.23 34.04 4.50
C LEU A 7 -20.71 33.27 5.74
N VAL A 8 -22.01 33.36 6.10
CA VAL A 8 -22.54 32.65 7.29
C VAL A 8 -22.43 31.12 7.11
N PRO A 9 -22.93 30.50 6.01
CA PRO A 9 -22.78 29.06 5.79
C PRO A 9 -21.31 28.61 5.74
N LEU A 10 -20.42 29.41 5.11
CA LEU A 10 -19.00 29.13 5.10
C LEU A 10 -18.39 29.16 6.51
N ALA A 11 -18.73 30.16 7.33
CA ALA A 11 -18.27 30.23 8.72
C ALA A 11 -18.75 29.03 9.54
N VAL A 12 -20.01 28.61 9.36
CA VAL A 12 -20.58 27.42 10.01
C VAL A 12 -19.82 26.15 9.53
N ALA A 13 -19.54 26.02 8.23
CA ALA A 13 -18.75 24.92 7.70
C ALA A 13 -17.35 24.87 8.32
N LEU A 14 -16.67 26.01 8.42
CA LEU A 14 -15.31 26.08 9.00
C LEU A 14 -15.33 25.72 10.49
N VAL A 15 -16.22 26.31 11.29
CA VAL A 15 -16.32 26.01 12.72
C VAL A 15 -16.67 24.55 12.96
N GLY A 16 -17.66 24.03 12.24
CA GLY A 16 -18.05 22.61 12.30
C GLY A 16 -16.91 21.67 11.88
N ALA A 17 -16.15 22.04 10.85
CA ALA A 17 -14.99 21.29 10.39
C ALA A 17 -13.90 21.16 11.47
N PHE A 18 -13.56 22.27 12.13
CA PHE A 18 -12.64 22.26 13.27
C PHE A 18 -13.15 21.39 14.42
N ALA A 19 -14.44 21.45 14.72
CA ALA A 19 -15.06 20.63 15.77
C ALA A 19 -15.02 19.13 15.44
N ILE A 20 -15.36 18.74 14.20
CA ILE A 20 -15.30 17.35 13.74
C ILE A 20 -13.87 16.82 13.83
N GLU A 21 -12.89 17.56 13.33
CA GLU A 21 -11.50 17.14 13.36
C GLU A 21 -10.96 17.06 14.79
N ALA A 22 -11.26 18.01 15.65
CA ALA A 22 -10.85 17.98 17.06
C ALA A 22 -11.42 16.77 17.80
N ALA A 23 -12.69 16.39 17.51
CA ALA A 23 -13.33 15.20 18.08
C ALA A 23 -12.77 13.87 17.50
N ALA A 24 -12.22 13.91 16.30
CA ALA A 24 -11.71 12.73 15.61
C ALA A 24 -10.23 12.46 15.87
N SER A 25 -9.45 13.51 16.11
CA SER A 25 -8.00 13.42 16.21
C SER A 25 -7.55 12.75 17.52
N PRO A 26 -6.68 11.73 17.47
CA PRO A 26 -6.09 11.16 18.68
C PRO A 26 -5.02 12.07 19.31
N GLN A 27 -4.55 13.07 18.58
CA GLN A 27 -3.52 14.02 19.01
C GLN A 27 -4.09 15.42 19.18
N ARG A 28 -3.50 16.18 20.10
CA ARG A 28 -3.87 17.60 20.26
C ARG A 28 -3.45 18.38 19.00
N PRO A 29 -4.41 19.01 18.32
CA PRO A 29 -4.11 19.80 17.12
C PRO A 29 -3.27 21.03 17.45
N SER A 30 -2.41 21.44 16.52
CA SER A 30 -1.68 22.71 16.62
C SER A 30 -2.65 23.90 16.64
N LEU A 31 -2.42 24.84 17.55
CA LEU A 31 -3.18 26.07 17.67
C LEU A 31 -2.43 27.29 17.12
N ARG A 32 -1.31 27.08 16.41
CA ARG A 32 -0.56 28.18 15.78
C ARG A 32 -1.40 28.80 14.66
N ALA A 33 -1.45 30.11 14.59
CA ALA A 33 -2.28 30.83 13.61
C ALA A 33 -2.03 30.41 12.15
N GLY A 34 -0.77 30.19 11.76
CA GLY A 34 -0.42 29.69 10.43
C GLY A 34 -0.94 28.28 10.14
N ASP A 35 -0.84 27.38 11.11
CA ASP A 35 -1.33 25.98 10.97
C ASP A 35 -2.87 25.97 10.90
N LEU A 36 -3.56 26.83 11.69
CA LEU A 36 -5.02 27.00 11.64
C LEU A 36 -5.47 27.58 10.30
N ALA A 37 -4.73 28.54 9.75
CA ALA A 37 -5.04 29.14 8.44
C ALA A 37 -4.97 28.09 7.32
N ILE A 38 -3.97 27.21 7.34
CA ILE A 38 -3.80 26.13 6.36
C ILE A 38 -4.96 25.10 6.47
N ARG A 39 -5.39 24.76 7.70
CA ARG A 39 -6.56 23.91 7.92
C ARG A 39 -7.82 24.54 7.37
N ALA A 40 -8.07 25.82 7.73
CA ALA A 40 -9.23 26.56 7.26
C ALA A 40 -9.28 26.65 5.74
N ALA A 41 -8.11 26.85 5.08
CA ALA A 41 -8.00 26.84 3.62
C ALA A 41 -8.40 25.47 3.04
N GLY A 42 -7.96 24.37 3.63
CA GLY A 42 -8.35 23.02 3.21
C GLY A 42 -9.87 22.80 3.32
N TYR A 43 -10.49 23.22 4.42
CA TYR A 43 -11.94 23.10 4.60
C TYR A 43 -12.72 24.01 3.66
N ALA A 44 -12.23 25.24 3.46
CA ALA A 44 -12.84 26.17 2.50
C ALA A 44 -12.81 25.62 1.07
N LEU A 45 -11.72 24.94 0.67
CA LEU A 45 -11.62 24.30 -0.63
C LEU A 45 -12.65 23.16 -0.79
N ILE A 46 -12.91 22.35 0.25
CA ILE A 46 -14.00 21.34 0.22
C ILE A 46 -15.37 22.02 0.11
N ALA A 47 -15.60 23.07 0.90
CA ALA A 47 -16.86 23.82 0.83
C ALA A 47 -17.09 24.43 -0.55
N LEU A 48 -16.06 25.05 -1.16
CA LEU A 48 -16.10 25.60 -2.51
C LEU A 48 -16.27 24.52 -3.59
N PHE A 49 -15.63 23.35 -3.40
CA PHE A 49 -15.83 22.20 -4.27
C PHE A 49 -17.31 21.78 -4.32
N TRP A 50 -17.98 21.65 -3.20
CA TRP A 50 -19.40 21.33 -3.18
C TRP A 50 -20.28 22.49 -3.66
N PHE A 51 -19.90 23.72 -3.36
CA PHE A 51 -20.62 24.91 -3.78
C PHE A 51 -20.70 25.06 -5.28
N GLN A 52 -19.62 24.78 -6.01
CA GLN A 52 -19.59 24.88 -7.50
C GLN A 52 -20.62 23.98 -8.19
N PHE A 53 -21.04 22.87 -7.57
CA PHE A 53 -22.04 21.96 -8.12
C PHE A 53 -23.47 22.32 -7.72
N SER A 54 -23.65 22.89 -6.54
CA SER A 54 -24.98 23.14 -6.00
C SER A 54 -25.44 24.59 -6.18
N TRP A 55 -24.52 25.54 -6.12
CA TRP A 55 -24.82 26.97 -5.97
C TRP A 55 -25.78 27.27 -4.82
N ARG A 56 -25.74 26.45 -3.76
CA ARG A 56 -26.53 26.53 -2.55
C ARG A 56 -25.59 26.53 -1.34
N PRO A 57 -25.44 27.69 -0.66
CA PRO A 57 -24.43 27.84 0.38
C PRO A 57 -24.58 26.90 1.57
N TRP A 58 -25.81 26.65 2.03
CA TRP A 58 -26.06 25.76 3.16
C TRP A 58 -25.92 24.30 2.80
N LEU A 59 -26.37 23.90 1.60
CA LEU A 59 -26.15 22.55 1.11
C LEU A 59 -24.66 22.27 0.93
N ALA A 60 -23.90 23.24 0.42
CA ALA A 60 -22.44 23.12 0.29
C ALA A 60 -21.76 23.00 1.66
N ALA A 61 -22.19 23.79 2.66
CA ALA A 61 -21.70 23.69 4.02
C ALA A 61 -21.97 22.33 4.64
N ALA A 62 -23.22 21.82 4.52
CA ALA A 62 -23.60 20.51 5.01
C ALA A 62 -22.82 19.39 4.31
N SER A 63 -22.65 19.47 2.98
CA SER A 63 -21.87 18.51 2.20
C SER A 63 -20.39 18.52 2.59
N CYS A 64 -19.81 19.67 2.88
CA CYS A 64 -18.47 19.81 3.44
C CYS A 64 -18.34 19.09 4.78
N LEU A 65 -19.24 19.35 5.72
CA LEU A 65 -19.24 18.72 7.04
C LEU A 65 -19.45 17.21 6.96
N LEU A 66 -20.33 16.74 6.09
CA LEU A 66 -20.54 15.31 5.84
C LEU A 66 -19.26 14.64 5.28
N THR A 67 -18.62 15.28 4.31
CA THR A 67 -17.35 14.79 3.74
C THR A 67 -16.28 14.65 4.83
N LEU A 68 -16.15 15.66 5.69
CA LEU A 68 -15.19 15.63 6.79
C LEU A 68 -15.54 14.58 7.85
N ALA A 69 -16.82 14.39 8.15
CA ALA A 69 -17.27 13.36 9.08
C ALA A 69 -16.94 11.96 8.54
N ILE A 70 -17.22 11.69 7.26
CA ILE A 70 -16.89 10.43 6.60
C ILE A 70 -15.36 10.21 6.61
N LEU A 71 -14.57 11.18 6.18
CA LEU A 71 -13.11 11.10 6.18
C LEU A 71 -12.57 10.83 7.60
N SER A 72 -13.15 11.47 8.62
CA SER A 72 -12.75 11.27 10.02
C SER A 72 -13.09 9.87 10.53
N VAL A 73 -14.20 9.28 10.10
CA VAL A 73 -14.55 7.88 10.43
C VAL A 73 -13.59 6.91 9.76
N VAL A 74 -13.32 7.12 8.46
CA VAL A 74 -12.38 6.30 7.69
C VAL A 74 -10.97 6.40 8.28
N ASP A 75 -10.51 7.60 8.65
CA ASP A 75 -9.21 7.83 9.29
C ASP A 75 -9.09 7.07 10.62
N ARG A 76 -10.13 7.14 11.46
CA ARG A 76 -10.16 6.38 12.72
C ARG A 76 -10.12 4.88 12.50
N LEU A 77 -10.87 4.38 11.51
CA LEU A 77 -10.86 2.97 11.17
C LEU A 77 -9.49 2.52 10.67
N LYS A 78 -8.91 3.27 9.73
CA LYS A 78 -7.58 2.99 9.20
C LYS A 78 -6.50 2.98 10.28
N ARG A 79 -6.52 3.97 11.20
CA ARG A 79 -5.58 4.00 12.33
C ARG A 79 -5.72 2.81 13.26
N ARG A 80 -6.94 2.30 13.48
CA ARG A 80 -7.16 1.10 14.30
C ARG A 80 -6.60 -0.16 13.65
N VAL A 81 -6.73 -0.27 12.34
CA VAL A 81 -6.41 -1.49 11.59
C VAL A 81 -4.95 -1.49 11.12
N ILE A 82 -4.45 -0.34 10.69
CA ILE A 82 -3.14 -0.19 10.01
C ILE A 82 -2.15 0.64 10.84
N GLY A 83 -2.64 1.47 11.77
CA GLY A 83 -1.80 2.33 12.61
C GLY A 83 -1.43 3.68 11.99
N GLU A 84 -1.80 3.95 10.74
CA GLU A 84 -1.49 5.22 10.08
C GLU A 84 -2.73 6.01 9.65
N PRO A 85 -2.64 7.36 9.56
CA PRO A 85 -3.70 8.20 9.02
C PRO A 85 -4.02 7.90 7.55
N VAL A 86 -5.19 8.36 7.10
CA VAL A 86 -5.55 8.35 5.67
C VAL A 86 -4.61 9.25 4.89
N VAL A 87 -4.19 8.78 3.72
CA VAL A 87 -3.34 9.50 2.77
C VAL A 87 -4.03 9.63 1.40
N PHE A 88 -3.53 10.52 0.56
CA PHE A 88 -4.11 10.77 -0.77
C PHE A 88 -4.18 9.51 -1.65
N SER A 89 -3.20 8.60 -1.53
CA SER A 89 -3.17 7.35 -2.30
C SER A 89 -4.29 6.38 -1.94
N ASP A 90 -4.86 6.49 -0.73
CA ASP A 90 -5.97 5.64 -0.31
C ASP A 90 -7.22 5.88 -1.16
N LEU A 91 -7.38 7.07 -1.73
CA LEU A 91 -8.47 7.38 -2.65
C LEU A 91 -8.42 6.52 -3.92
N ALA A 92 -7.22 6.16 -4.38
CA ALA A 92 -7.06 5.25 -5.51
C ALA A 92 -7.51 3.82 -5.16
N LEU A 93 -7.32 3.40 -3.90
CA LEU A 93 -7.76 2.09 -3.42
C LEU A 93 -9.27 1.98 -3.30
N LEU A 94 -10.01 3.09 -3.11
CA LEU A 94 -11.47 3.07 -3.08
C LEU A 94 -12.07 2.49 -4.35
N ALA A 95 -11.41 2.66 -5.50
CA ALA A 95 -11.84 2.08 -6.77
C ALA A 95 -11.72 0.53 -6.81
N GLN A 96 -10.90 -0.05 -5.94
CA GLN A 96 -10.71 -1.50 -5.83
C GLN A 96 -11.81 -2.17 -4.97
N VAL A 97 -12.41 -1.44 -4.02
CA VAL A 97 -13.42 -1.99 -3.11
C VAL A 97 -14.62 -2.61 -3.84
N PRO A 98 -15.25 -1.97 -4.84
CA PRO A 98 -16.34 -2.60 -5.61
C PRO A 98 -15.90 -3.78 -6.47
N ARG A 99 -14.63 -3.80 -6.91
CA ARG A 99 -14.07 -4.86 -7.77
C ARG A 99 -13.70 -6.11 -6.99
N HIS A 100 -13.22 -5.93 -5.75
CA HIS A 100 -12.71 -6.99 -4.87
C HIS A 100 -13.29 -6.89 -3.46
N PRO A 101 -14.63 -6.93 -3.27
CA PRO A 101 -15.28 -6.72 -1.97
C PRO A 101 -14.87 -7.76 -0.93
N GLN A 102 -14.43 -8.95 -1.36
CA GLN A 102 -13.98 -10.03 -0.49
C GLN A 102 -12.72 -9.66 0.32
N LEU A 103 -11.92 -8.69 -0.13
CA LEU A 103 -10.70 -8.25 0.55
C LEU A 103 -10.98 -7.27 1.71
N TYR A 104 -12.21 -6.80 1.87
CA TYR A 104 -12.53 -5.71 2.79
C TYR A 104 -13.63 -6.09 3.80
N TYR A 105 -13.64 -5.41 4.93
CA TYR A 105 -14.70 -5.51 5.94
C TYR A 105 -15.94 -4.66 5.59
N THR A 106 -16.29 -4.58 4.31
CA THR A 106 -17.44 -3.79 3.86
C THR A 106 -18.72 -4.63 3.84
N LEU A 107 -19.85 -3.97 4.12
CA LEU A 107 -21.15 -4.53 3.86
C LEU A 107 -21.48 -4.36 2.36
N PRO A 108 -22.17 -5.33 1.72
CA PRO A 108 -22.67 -5.14 0.37
C PRO A 108 -23.60 -3.91 0.28
N LEU A 109 -23.56 -3.19 -0.82
CA LEU A 109 -24.47 -2.06 -1.06
C LEU A 109 -25.94 -2.47 -1.06
N SER A 110 -26.23 -3.75 -1.36
CA SER A 110 -27.56 -4.35 -1.27
C SER A 110 -28.02 -4.65 0.16
N ASP A 111 -27.13 -4.58 1.15
CA ASP A 111 -27.52 -4.77 2.55
C ASP A 111 -28.41 -3.60 2.99
N PRO A 112 -29.63 -3.85 3.54
CA PRO A 112 -30.54 -2.79 3.99
C PRO A 112 -29.91 -1.82 4.99
N ARG A 113 -28.95 -2.28 5.80
CA ARG A 113 -28.20 -1.44 6.76
C ARG A 113 -27.32 -0.41 6.06
N MET A 114 -26.95 -0.64 4.79
CA MET A 114 -26.21 0.32 3.95
C MET A 114 -27.14 1.02 2.97
N ALA A 115 -28.02 0.29 2.29
CA ALA A 115 -28.90 0.83 1.27
C ALA A 115 -29.90 1.85 1.82
N GLY A 116 -30.49 1.58 3.00
CA GLY A 116 -31.47 2.48 3.61
C GLY A 116 -30.90 3.87 3.93
N PRO A 117 -29.83 4.00 4.71
CA PRO A 117 -29.17 5.28 4.98
C PRO A 117 -28.67 5.99 3.72
N LEU A 118 -28.18 5.28 2.72
CA LEU A 118 -27.75 5.88 1.44
C LEU A 118 -28.90 6.48 0.66
N LEU A 119 -30.04 5.76 0.53
CA LEU A 119 -31.23 6.25 -0.15
C LEU A 119 -31.85 7.43 0.58
N PHE A 120 -31.92 7.36 1.93
CA PHE A 120 -32.39 8.47 2.75
C PHE A 120 -31.48 9.71 2.58
N GLY A 121 -30.17 9.53 2.64
CA GLY A 121 -29.20 10.61 2.44
C GLY A 121 -29.32 11.26 1.06
N LEU A 122 -29.47 10.45 0.01
CA LEU A 122 -29.70 10.94 -1.36
C LEU A 122 -31.01 11.73 -1.46
N ALA A 123 -32.11 11.19 -0.90
CA ALA A 123 -33.40 11.89 -0.90
C ALA A 123 -33.32 13.22 -0.13
N ALA A 124 -32.61 13.25 1.01
CA ALA A 124 -32.39 14.46 1.78
C ALA A 124 -31.58 15.51 1.01
N ILE A 125 -30.54 15.11 0.29
CA ILE A 125 -29.74 16.00 -0.58
C ILE A 125 -30.61 16.58 -1.69
N VAL A 126 -31.40 15.73 -2.37
CA VAL A 126 -32.32 16.18 -3.43
C VAL A 126 -33.38 17.14 -2.89
N ALA A 127 -34.00 16.80 -1.78
CA ALA A 127 -34.97 17.68 -1.13
C ALA A 127 -34.35 19.03 -0.75
N TRP A 128 -33.17 19.02 -0.13
CA TRP A 128 -32.46 20.26 0.21
C TRP A 128 -32.10 21.07 -1.03
N TYR A 129 -31.61 20.40 -2.09
CA TYR A 129 -31.31 21.06 -3.36
C TYR A 129 -32.52 21.78 -3.97
N VAL A 130 -33.72 21.24 -3.82
CA VAL A 130 -34.97 21.85 -4.30
C VAL A 130 -35.42 22.99 -3.39
N LEU A 131 -35.29 22.84 -2.07
CA LEU A 131 -35.83 23.79 -1.09
C LEU A 131 -34.95 25.03 -0.90
N GLU A 132 -33.62 24.90 -1.03
CA GLU A 132 -32.72 26.04 -0.85
C GLU A 132 -32.64 26.87 -2.15
N PRO A 133 -32.88 28.19 -2.11
CA PRO A 133 -32.76 29.04 -3.29
C PRO A 133 -31.31 29.08 -3.77
N THR A 134 -31.13 29.11 -5.08
CA THR A 134 -29.80 29.19 -5.69
C THR A 134 -29.12 30.54 -5.42
N ALA A 135 -27.81 30.51 -5.28
CA ALA A 135 -26.95 31.69 -5.18
C ALA A 135 -26.49 32.22 -6.54
N LEU A 136 -26.95 31.61 -7.65
CA LEU A 136 -26.61 32.10 -8.99
C LEU A 136 -27.17 33.51 -9.22
N PRO A 137 -26.46 34.35 -9.99
CA PRO A 137 -26.97 35.65 -10.44
C PRO A 137 -28.29 35.52 -11.21
N GLU A 138 -29.12 36.56 -11.20
CA GLU A 138 -30.46 36.54 -11.88
C GLU A 138 -30.36 36.53 -13.39
N THR A 139 -29.33 37.11 -13.98
CA THR A 139 -29.15 37.15 -15.44
C THR A 139 -28.48 35.90 -15.96
N ALA A 140 -28.96 35.35 -17.07
CA ALA A 140 -28.42 34.12 -17.66
C ALA A 140 -26.90 34.24 -17.96
N GLY A 141 -26.48 35.38 -18.52
CA GLY A 141 -25.07 35.62 -18.84
C GLY A 141 -24.17 35.61 -17.61
N ALA A 142 -24.59 36.27 -16.51
CA ALA A 142 -23.83 36.27 -15.26
C ALA A 142 -23.83 34.88 -14.59
N SER A 143 -24.92 34.13 -14.70
CA SER A 143 -25.00 32.75 -14.21
C SER A 143 -24.05 31.81 -14.95
N ILE A 144 -24.02 31.89 -16.29
CA ILE A 144 -23.08 31.12 -17.11
C ILE A 144 -21.63 31.48 -16.75
N LEU A 145 -21.34 32.79 -16.64
CA LEU A 145 -20.01 33.24 -16.26
C LEU A 145 -19.60 32.68 -14.88
N ALA A 146 -20.50 32.74 -13.90
CA ALA A 146 -20.22 32.23 -12.55
C ALA A 146 -19.96 30.71 -12.53
N ILE A 147 -20.79 29.93 -13.25
CA ILE A 147 -20.68 28.47 -13.38
C ILE A 147 -19.35 28.06 -14.02
N LEU A 148 -18.82 28.87 -14.96
CA LEU A 148 -17.54 28.60 -15.60
C LEU A 148 -16.35 29.15 -14.82
N ALA A 149 -16.49 30.33 -14.20
CA ALA A 149 -15.41 31.01 -13.54
C ALA A 149 -14.96 30.32 -12.23
N LEU A 150 -15.88 29.80 -11.42
CA LEU A 150 -15.52 29.16 -10.16
C LEU A 150 -14.70 27.87 -10.36
N PRO A 151 -15.13 26.88 -11.19
CA PRO A 151 -14.28 25.73 -11.51
C PRO A 151 -12.94 26.11 -12.14
N ALA A 152 -12.94 27.10 -13.05
CA ALA A 152 -11.71 27.60 -13.65
C ALA A 152 -10.76 28.19 -12.60
N ALA A 153 -11.26 28.97 -11.65
CA ALA A 153 -10.46 29.53 -10.57
C ALA A 153 -9.89 28.44 -9.65
N LEU A 154 -10.69 27.44 -9.27
CA LEU A 154 -10.23 26.31 -8.45
C LEU A 154 -9.17 25.48 -9.20
N THR A 155 -9.37 25.26 -10.49
CA THR A 155 -8.40 24.59 -11.36
C THR A 155 -7.11 25.38 -11.47
N ALA A 156 -7.19 26.69 -11.72
CA ALA A 156 -6.04 27.59 -11.77
C ALA A 156 -5.27 27.60 -10.43
N LEU A 157 -5.98 27.59 -9.30
CA LEU A 157 -5.37 27.48 -7.97
C LEU A 157 -4.61 26.16 -7.82
N ALA A 158 -5.20 25.03 -8.23
CA ALA A 158 -4.53 23.73 -8.19
C ALA A 158 -3.27 23.72 -9.09
N PHE A 159 -3.35 24.26 -10.30
CA PHE A 159 -2.20 24.39 -11.20
C PHE A 159 -1.15 25.35 -10.66
N SER A 160 -1.54 26.44 -9.99
CA SER A 160 -0.60 27.38 -9.38
C SER A 160 0.28 26.69 -8.31
N ALA A 161 -0.30 25.72 -7.57
CA ALA A 161 0.44 24.92 -6.60
C ALA A 161 1.51 24.01 -7.26
N LEU A 162 1.37 23.68 -8.55
CA LEU A 162 2.35 22.88 -9.31
C LEU A 162 3.47 23.73 -9.94
N THR A 163 3.34 25.05 -9.94
CA THR A 163 4.40 25.94 -10.40
C THR A 163 5.63 25.89 -9.48
N PRO A 164 6.82 26.31 -9.94
CA PRO A 164 8.02 26.36 -9.08
C PRO A 164 7.80 27.16 -7.78
N TRP A 165 7.04 28.25 -7.82
CA TRP A 165 6.69 29.07 -6.65
C TRP A 165 5.77 28.34 -5.69
N GLY A 166 4.68 27.73 -6.20
CA GLY A 166 3.77 26.91 -5.40
C GLY A 166 4.48 25.72 -4.76
N GLN A 167 5.28 25.02 -5.54
CA GLN A 167 6.12 23.91 -5.01
C GLN A 167 7.15 24.41 -3.99
N GLY A 168 7.71 25.61 -4.15
CA GLY A 168 8.58 26.24 -3.16
C GLY A 168 7.88 26.47 -1.83
N GLY A 169 6.64 26.94 -1.84
CA GLY A 169 5.78 27.08 -0.65
C GLY A 169 5.45 25.74 -0.01
N LEU A 170 5.01 24.76 -0.82
CA LEU A 170 4.69 23.42 -0.36
C LEU A 170 5.91 22.69 0.24
N ARG A 171 7.12 22.87 -0.31
CA ARG A 171 8.35 22.31 0.25
C ARG A 171 8.69 22.85 1.63
N ARG A 172 8.35 24.12 1.92
CA ARG A 172 8.52 24.71 3.26
C ARG A 172 7.53 24.14 4.27
N LEU A 173 6.29 23.86 3.85
CA LEU A 173 5.26 23.29 4.70
C LEU A 173 5.48 21.79 4.92
N PHE A 174 5.76 21.07 3.85
CA PHE A 174 5.95 19.63 3.79
C PHE A 174 7.33 19.30 3.20
N PRO A 175 8.43 19.48 3.95
CA PRO A 175 9.78 19.22 3.45
C PRO A 175 10.03 17.74 3.18
N ARG A 176 9.53 16.88 4.06
CA ARG A 176 9.55 15.42 3.98
C ARG A 176 8.23 14.88 4.52
N PRO A 177 7.76 13.72 4.05
CA PRO A 177 6.53 13.12 4.56
C PRO A 177 6.73 12.65 6.01
N ASP A 178 5.95 13.23 6.92
CA ASP A 178 5.80 12.82 8.30
C ASP A 178 4.32 12.92 8.64
N LEU A 179 3.59 11.85 8.29
CA LEU A 179 2.13 11.86 8.27
C LEU A 179 1.52 12.17 9.64
N THR A 180 2.09 11.61 10.71
CA THR A 180 1.60 11.81 12.07
C THR A 180 1.76 13.26 12.52
N ARG A 181 2.96 13.83 12.30
CA ARG A 181 3.25 15.23 12.64
C ARG A 181 2.43 16.20 11.79
N ASP A 182 2.35 15.94 10.48
CA ASP A 182 1.75 16.89 9.55
C ASP A 182 0.22 16.91 9.70
N VAL A 183 -0.42 15.76 9.98
CA VAL A 183 -1.85 15.73 10.32
C VAL A 183 -2.10 16.44 11.67
N ALA A 184 -1.26 16.27 12.67
CA ALA A 184 -1.36 17.01 13.93
C ALA A 184 -1.23 18.53 13.75
N ARG A 185 -0.41 18.99 12.78
CA ARG A 185 -0.21 20.43 12.47
C ARG A 185 -1.29 21.00 11.58
N PHE A 186 -1.53 20.38 10.44
CA PHE A 186 -2.30 20.96 9.34
C PHE A 186 -3.67 20.30 9.15
N GLY A 187 -3.98 19.28 9.94
CA GLY A 187 -5.20 18.51 9.79
C GLY A 187 -5.14 17.49 8.65
N LEU A 188 -6.12 16.58 8.64
CA LEU A 188 -6.16 15.48 7.68
C LEU A 188 -6.25 15.97 6.25
N VAL A 189 -7.21 16.86 5.97
CA VAL A 189 -7.52 17.35 4.62
C VAL A 189 -6.35 18.10 4.00
N ALA A 190 -5.83 19.12 4.71
CA ALA A 190 -4.73 19.92 4.17
C ALA A 190 -3.45 19.09 3.99
N THR A 191 -3.21 18.09 4.86
CA THR A 191 -2.09 17.15 4.70
C THR A 191 -2.28 16.26 3.46
N MET A 192 -3.47 15.68 3.27
CA MET A 192 -3.76 14.87 2.07
C MET A 192 -3.58 15.68 0.78
N MET A 193 -4.13 16.89 0.73
CA MET A 193 -4.00 17.78 -0.44
C MET A 193 -2.54 18.21 -0.66
N GLY A 194 -1.86 18.62 0.41
CA GLY A 194 -0.46 19.02 0.37
C GLY A 194 0.46 17.88 -0.12
N TYR A 195 0.25 16.67 0.36
CA TYR A 195 0.99 15.49 -0.05
C TYR A 195 0.73 15.12 -1.51
N ALA A 196 -0.53 15.17 -1.97
CA ALA A 196 -0.86 14.95 -3.37
C ALA A 196 -0.17 15.97 -4.29
N LEU A 197 -0.22 17.26 -3.93
CA LEU A 197 0.42 18.33 -4.69
C LEU A 197 1.95 18.24 -4.66
N ARG A 198 2.53 17.89 -3.51
CA ARG A 198 3.98 17.64 -3.40
C ARG A 198 4.37 16.47 -4.29
N ARG A 199 3.61 15.38 -4.26
CA ARG A 199 3.85 14.20 -5.08
C ARG A 199 3.80 14.50 -6.59
N LEU A 200 2.79 15.29 -7.02
CA LEU A 200 2.66 15.71 -8.42
C LEU A 200 3.80 16.64 -8.87
N GLY A 201 4.36 17.44 -7.96
CA GLY A 201 5.46 18.34 -8.23
C GLY A 201 6.85 17.76 -8.00
N GLU A 202 6.97 16.50 -7.55
CA GLU A 202 8.25 15.81 -7.47
C GLU A 202 8.68 15.35 -8.86
N ASN A 203 9.75 15.93 -9.36
CA ASN A 203 10.47 15.32 -10.46
C ASN A 203 11.05 13.99 -9.92
N ALA A 204 10.77 12.90 -10.60
CA ALA A 204 11.33 11.61 -10.28
C ALA A 204 12.86 11.67 -10.52
N ALA A 205 13.60 12.21 -9.54
CA ALA A 205 15.01 11.86 -9.43
C ALA A 205 15.06 10.35 -9.27
N GLU A 206 15.84 9.67 -10.08
CA GLU A 206 16.02 8.22 -9.95
C GLU A 206 16.83 7.97 -8.67
N PRO A 207 16.20 7.54 -7.56
CA PRO A 207 16.96 7.14 -6.40
C PRO A 207 17.76 5.91 -6.78
N ARG A 208 19.01 5.85 -6.33
CA ARG A 208 19.87 4.68 -6.51
C ARG A 208 19.87 3.89 -5.23
N PRO A 209 19.74 2.55 -5.30
CA PRO A 209 19.94 1.71 -4.14
C PRO A 209 21.39 1.80 -3.65
N ASP A 210 21.60 1.49 -2.37
CA ASP A 210 22.93 1.41 -1.78
C ASP A 210 23.80 0.39 -2.55
N ALA A 211 25.13 0.62 -2.51
CA ALA A 211 26.08 -0.24 -3.20
C ALA A 211 25.96 -1.70 -2.70
N THR A 212 25.92 -2.64 -3.62
CA THR A 212 25.82 -4.07 -3.35
C THR A 212 27.21 -4.69 -3.32
N THR A 213 27.49 -5.52 -2.34
CA THR A 213 28.66 -6.42 -2.38
C THR A 213 28.39 -7.50 -3.44
N SER A 214 29.24 -7.62 -4.45
CA SER A 214 29.13 -8.64 -5.47
C SER A 214 29.30 -10.03 -4.89
N LEU A 215 28.44 -10.98 -5.27
CA LEU A 215 28.63 -12.41 -5.05
C LEU A 215 29.36 -13.03 -6.24
N GLU A 216 29.87 -14.24 -6.03
CA GLU A 216 30.57 -15.06 -7.02
C GLU A 216 29.77 -15.24 -8.32
N ASP A 217 30.45 -15.57 -9.43
CA ASP A 217 29.85 -15.75 -10.75
C ASP A 217 28.63 -16.70 -10.72
N ALA A 218 27.50 -16.23 -11.24
CA ALA A 218 26.30 -17.04 -11.34
C ALA A 218 26.52 -18.17 -12.38
N ALA A 219 26.25 -19.42 -12.00
CA ALA A 219 26.34 -20.57 -12.89
C ALA A 219 25.22 -20.55 -13.95
N ASP A 220 25.41 -21.34 -15.02
CA ASP A 220 24.43 -21.39 -16.14
C ASP A 220 23.08 -22.00 -15.77
N ASP A 221 23.00 -22.70 -14.62
CA ASP A 221 21.81 -23.34 -14.07
C ASP A 221 21.31 -22.67 -12.75
N GLU A 222 21.78 -21.48 -12.44
CA GLU A 222 21.44 -20.77 -11.19
C GLU A 222 19.94 -20.44 -11.12
N VAL A 223 19.31 -20.79 -10.01
CA VAL A 223 17.91 -20.51 -9.72
C VAL A 223 17.82 -19.53 -8.54
N VAL A 224 17.07 -18.45 -8.69
CA VAL A 224 16.79 -17.50 -7.62
C VAL A 224 15.27 -17.40 -7.45
N VAL A 225 14.78 -17.87 -6.31
CA VAL A 225 13.35 -17.83 -5.93
C VAL A 225 13.18 -16.88 -4.77
N VAL A 226 12.31 -15.88 -4.92
CA VAL A 226 11.93 -14.93 -3.88
C VAL A 226 10.44 -15.02 -3.67
N VAL A 227 10.02 -15.38 -2.46
CA VAL A 227 8.61 -15.54 -2.11
C VAL A 227 8.21 -14.53 -1.05
N GLN A 228 7.38 -13.60 -1.44
CA GLN A 228 6.69 -12.69 -0.53
C GLN A 228 5.46 -13.41 0.03
N LEU A 229 5.51 -13.68 1.31
CA LEU A 229 4.47 -14.38 2.06
C LEU A 229 3.51 -13.34 2.65
N GLU A 230 2.26 -13.40 2.24
CA GLU A 230 1.20 -12.52 2.74
C GLU A 230 1.10 -12.60 4.27
N SER A 231 1.19 -11.44 4.93
CA SER A 231 0.99 -11.27 6.38
C SER A 231 1.81 -12.23 7.26
N PHE A 232 2.96 -12.72 6.80
CA PHE A 232 3.75 -13.75 7.50
C PHE A 232 4.66 -13.16 8.58
N LEU A 233 4.59 -13.74 9.75
CA LEU A 233 5.59 -13.58 10.82
C LEU A 233 5.64 -14.87 11.67
N ASP A 234 6.72 -15.07 12.44
CA ASP A 234 6.84 -16.18 13.37
C ASP A 234 5.63 -16.20 14.32
N PRO A 235 4.75 -17.24 14.27
CA PRO A 235 3.53 -17.29 15.06
C PRO A 235 3.81 -17.32 16.58
N ALA A 236 4.98 -17.76 17.02
CA ALA A 236 5.38 -17.67 18.43
C ALA A 236 5.34 -16.24 18.98
N ARG A 237 5.50 -15.23 18.12
CA ARG A 237 5.38 -13.81 18.49
C ARG A 237 3.94 -13.38 18.83
N LEU A 238 2.97 -14.16 18.43
CA LEU A 238 1.54 -13.97 18.72
C LEU A 238 1.00 -15.00 19.73
N GLY A 239 1.90 -15.73 20.43
CA GLY A 239 1.52 -16.80 21.33
C GLY A 239 1.05 -18.08 20.62
N GLY A 240 1.32 -18.19 19.32
CA GLY A 240 1.05 -19.40 18.54
C GLY A 240 2.12 -20.48 18.71
N PRO A 241 1.93 -21.66 18.05
CA PRO A 241 2.88 -22.77 18.12
C PRO A 241 4.19 -22.45 17.41
N ASP A 242 5.28 -23.11 17.86
CA ASP A 242 6.53 -23.15 17.08
C ASP A 242 6.32 -24.10 15.89
N LEU A 243 6.48 -23.58 14.68
CA LEU A 243 6.30 -24.33 13.45
C LEU A 243 7.57 -25.09 13.06
N PRO A 244 7.47 -26.30 12.48
CA PRO A 244 8.63 -27.02 11.95
C PRO A 244 9.48 -26.16 10.99
N ALA A 245 8.84 -25.40 10.11
CA ALA A 245 9.50 -24.48 9.20
C ALA A 245 10.39 -23.46 9.92
N MET A 246 9.98 -22.95 11.11
CA MET A 246 10.79 -22.02 11.87
C MET A 246 12.04 -22.70 12.47
N ALA A 247 11.95 -23.96 12.85
CA ALA A 247 13.10 -24.74 13.27
C ALA A 247 14.06 -24.97 12.11
N ARG A 248 13.57 -25.29 10.91
CA ARG A 248 14.38 -25.44 9.70
C ARG A 248 15.05 -24.11 9.30
N ILE A 249 14.33 -23.00 9.37
CA ILE A 249 14.90 -21.66 9.11
C ILE A 249 16.11 -21.42 10.02
N ARG A 250 15.98 -21.68 11.32
CA ARG A 250 17.06 -21.50 12.29
C ARG A 250 18.25 -22.43 12.06
N ALA A 251 18.03 -23.63 11.52
CA ALA A 251 19.04 -24.65 11.32
C ALA A 251 19.72 -24.58 9.94
N GLU A 252 18.99 -24.25 8.89
CA GLU A 252 19.42 -24.45 7.48
C GLU A 252 19.59 -23.14 6.71
N ALA A 253 18.97 -22.03 7.14
CA ALA A 253 19.09 -20.77 6.41
C ALA A 253 20.51 -20.19 6.53
N ALA A 254 21.07 -19.75 5.40
CA ALA A 254 22.35 -19.02 5.42
C ALA A 254 22.23 -17.70 6.18
N GLN A 255 21.06 -17.06 6.12
CA GLN A 255 20.76 -15.84 6.85
C GLN A 255 19.25 -15.77 7.17
N TYR A 256 18.90 -15.32 8.35
CA TYR A 256 17.51 -15.09 8.75
C TYR A 256 17.42 -13.98 9.79
N GLY A 257 16.23 -13.45 10.04
CA GLY A 257 16.04 -12.43 11.06
C GLY A 257 14.71 -11.70 10.95
N ARG A 258 14.59 -10.61 11.70
CA ARG A 258 13.45 -9.71 11.56
C ARG A 258 13.61 -8.83 10.34
N LEU A 259 12.49 -8.58 9.66
CA LEU A 259 12.42 -7.67 8.54
C LEU A 259 11.59 -6.45 8.92
N ALA A 260 12.23 -5.30 9.04
CA ALA A 260 11.51 -4.03 9.18
C ALA A 260 10.85 -3.68 7.86
N VAL A 261 9.52 -3.52 7.90
CA VAL A 261 8.68 -3.30 6.73
C VAL A 261 7.99 -1.93 6.77
N PRO A 262 7.66 -1.32 5.60
CA PRO A 262 7.14 0.05 5.53
C PRO A 262 5.72 0.24 6.07
N ALA A 263 4.96 -0.84 6.26
CA ALA A 263 3.57 -0.78 6.67
C ALA A 263 3.18 -1.94 7.60
N HIS A 264 2.08 -1.77 8.35
CA HIS A 264 1.46 -2.78 9.17
C HIS A 264 0.09 -3.15 8.58
N GLY A 265 -0.23 -4.44 8.51
CA GLY A 265 -1.58 -4.94 8.24
C GLY A 265 -2.15 -4.69 6.85
N ALA A 266 -1.41 -4.02 5.96
CA ALA A 266 -1.80 -3.74 4.57
C ALA A 266 -0.64 -3.12 3.79
N TYR A 267 -0.91 -2.72 2.53
CA TYR A 267 0.04 -2.06 1.63
C TYR A 267 1.23 -2.94 1.22
N THR A 268 0.94 -4.17 0.91
CA THR A 268 1.85 -5.18 0.34
C THR A 268 2.84 -4.58 -0.66
N MET A 269 2.37 -3.67 -1.54
CA MET A 269 3.18 -3.02 -2.57
C MET A 269 4.35 -2.19 -2.03
N ARG A 270 4.30 -1.73 -0.77
CA ARG A 270 5.40 -0.93 -0.19
C ARG A 270 6.60 -1.81 0.14
N SER A 271 6.38 -2.97 0.75
CA SER A 271 7.43 -3.97 1.04
C SER A 271 7.93 -4.62 -0.25
N GLU A 272 7.01 -4.97 -1.14
CA GLU A 272 7.27 -5.53 -2.47
C GLU A 272 8.21 -4.63 -3.28
N HIS A 273 7.88 -3.33 -3.38
CA HIS A 273 8.72 -2.37 -4.08
C HIS A 273 10.10 -2.22 -3.43
N ALA A 274 10.16 -2.12 -2.09
CA ALA A 274 11.43 -1.97 -1.37
C ALA A 274 12.36 -3.18 -1.61
N VAL A 275 11.84 -4.40 -1.58
CA VAL A 275 12.61 -5.62 -1.86
C VAL A 275 13.00 -5.69 -3.34
N LEU A 276 12.06 -5.45 -4.27
CA LEU A 276 12.34 -5.55 -5.70
C LEU A 276 13.33 -4.50 -6.21
N THR A 277 13.42 -3.35 -5.55
CA THR A 277 14.26 -2.24 -6.00
C THR A 277 15.48 -1.97 -5.12
N GLY A 278 15.49 -2.46 -3.87
CA GLY A 278 16.50 -2.11 -2.87
C GLY A 278 16.43 -0.65 -2.43
N LEU A 279 15.32 0.07 -2.73
CA LEU A 279 15.17 1.47 -2.39
C LEU A 279 14.50 1.64 -1.04
N ASP A 280 15.11 2.45 -0.18
CA ASP A 280 14.47 2.86 1.06
C ASP A 280 13.22 3.70 0.76
N PRO A 281 12.08 3.45 1.44
CA PRO A 281 10.87 4.26 1.27
C PRO A 281 11.09 5.77 1.44
N ASP A 282 12.04 6.21 2.27
CA ASP A 282 12.36 7.62 2.44
C ASP A 282 12.96 8.26 1.17
N ALA A 283 13.65 7.48 0.36
CA ALA A 283 14.17 7.92 -0.93
C ALA A 283 13.07 8.21 -1.96
N LEU A 284 11.87 7.66 -1.77
CA LEU A 284 10.73 7.88 -2.65
C LEU A 284 9.95 9.18 -2.33
N GLY A 285 10.31 9.90 -1.28
CA GLY A 285 9.59 11.09 -0.86
C GLY A 285 8.10 10.82 -0.63
N PHE A 286 7.23 11.63 -1.24
CA PHE A 286 5.77 11.44 -1.14
C PHE A 286 5.25 10.26 -1.96
N GLY A 287 6.05 9.68 -2.85
CA GLY A 287 5.75 8.44 -3.58
C GLY A 287 5.76 7.18 -2.71
N ARG A 288 6.31 7.25 -1.48
CA ARG A 288 6.40 6.11 -0.56
C ARG A 288 5.06 5.46 -0.18
N TYR A 289 3.98 6.23 -0.23
CA TYR A 289 2.65 5.75 0.15
C TYR A 289 2.02 4.83 -0.89
N ASP A 290 2.33 5.04 -2.16
CA ASP A 290 2.01 4.13 -3.27
C ASP A 290 3.10 4.23 -4.34
N PRO A 291 4.14 3.41 -4.25
CA PRO A 291 5.26 3.47 -5.18
C PRO A 291 4.85 3.12 -6.61
N TYR A 292 3.85 2.26 -6.82
CA TYR A 292 3.42 1.86 -8.16
C TYR A 292 2.55 2.90 -8.84
N LEU A 293 1.70 3.60 -8.10
CA LEU A 293 0.98 4.78 -8.60
C LEU A 293 1.98 5.87 -9.00
N ALA A 294 3.05 5.99 -8.22
CA ALA A 294 4.08 6.98 -8.41
C ALA A 294 4.93 6.73 -9.66
N ARG A 295 5.42 5.49 -9.85
CA ARG A 295 6.42 5.14 -10.87
C ARG A 295 5.92 4.19 -11.94
N LYS A 296 4.72 3.65 -11.79
CA LYS A 296 4.07 2.74 -12.75
C LYS A 296 4.93 1.52 -13.13
N GLY A 297 5.81 1.06 -12.22
CA GLY A 297 6.74 -0.04 -12.47
C GLY A 297 7.96 0.30 -13.33
N GLU A 298 8.21 1.56 -13.66
CA GLU A 298 9.37 1.98 -14.44
C GLU A 298 10.61 2.14 -13.54
N GLU A 299 11.07 1.02 -12.96
CA GLU A 299 12.24 0.95 -12.10
C GLU A 299 13.41 0.32 -12.87
N PRO A 300 14.37 1.12 -13.38
CA PRO A 300 15.46 0.61 -14.23
C PRO A 300 16.36 -0.37 -13.49
N THR A 301 16.40 -0.30 -12.17
CA THR A 301 17.25 -1.11 -11.30
C THR A 301 16.49 -2.17 -10.50
N SER A 302 15.28 -2.57 -10.93
CA SER A 302 14.54 -3.66 -10.30
C SER A 302 15.29 -4.99 -10.40
N LEU A 303 15.10 -5.88 -9.41
CA LEU A 303 15.72 -7.22 -9.42
C LEU A 303 15.43 -7.98 -10.72
N ALA A 304 14.19 -7.89 -11.23
CA ALA A 304 13.82 -8.57 -12.46
C ALA A 304 14.59 -8.03 -13.69
N ARG A 305 14.77 -6.71 -13.81
CA ARG A 305 15.57 -6.12 -14.91
C ARG A 305 17.05 -6.47 -14.78
N LEU A 306 17.59 -6.48 -13.58
CA LEU A 306 18.97 -6.91 -13.33
C LEU A 306 19.17 -8.38 -13.65
N ALA A 307 18.26 -9.26 -13.19
CA ALA A 307 18.27 -10.68 -13.51
C ALA A 307 18.19 -10.93 -15.02
N ARG A 308 17.27 -10.23 -15.71
CA ARG A 308 17.13 -10.32 -17.17
C ARG A 308 18.40 -9.87 -17.89
N ALA A 309 19.03 -8.79 -17.45
CA ALA A 309 20.30 -8.32 -18.00
C ALA A 309 21.45 -9.32 -17.76
N ALA A 310 21.36 -10.14 -16.70
CA ALA A 310 22.28 -11.23 -16.39
C ALA A 310 21.91 -12.57 -17.06
N GLY A 311 20.93 -12.59 -17.97
CA GLY A 311 20.53 -13.77 -18.73
C GLY A 311 19.57 -14.73 -18.01
N PHE A 312 18.90 -14.30 -16.94
CA PHE A 312 17.86 -15.07 -16.29
C PHE A 312 16.53 -14.94 -17.05
N ALA A 313 15.79 -16.04 -17.20
CA ALA A 313 14.36 -16.00 -17.45
C ALA A 313 13.65 -15.46 -16.20
N THR A 314 12.74 -14.49 -16.37
CA THR A 314 12.11 -13.81 -15.24
C THR A 314 10.62 -14.14 -15.15
N VAL A 315 10.20 -14.74 -14.03
CA VAL A 315 8.84 -15.24 -13.80
C VAL A 315 8.23 -14.57 -12.57
N PHE A 316 7.02 -14.03 -12.73
CA PHE A 316 6.20 -13.56 -11.61
C PHE A 316 5.05 -14.52 -11.37
N VAL A 317 4.82 -14.93 -10.12
CA VAL A 317 3.77 -15.85 -9.72
C VAL A 317 2.87 -15.21 -8.67
N HIS A 318 1.55 -15.10 -8.97
CA HIS A 318 0.58 -14.54 -8.03
C HIS A 318 -0.81 -15.15 -8.22
N PRO A 319 -1.32 -15.91 -7.23
CA PRO A 319 -2.58 -16.65 -7.36
C PRO A 319 -3.81 -15.75 -7.14
N PHE A 320 -3.83 -14.57 -7.74
CA PHE A 320 -4.93 -13.61 -7.62
C PHE A 320 -5.10 -12.76 -8.89
N HIS A 321 -6.18 -11.96 -8.95
CA HIS A 321 -6.56 -11.17 -10.11
C HIS A 321 -5.44 -10.25 -10.61
N ARG A 322 -5.17 -10.30 -11.90
CA ARG A 322 -4.14 -9.49 -12.58
C ARG A 322 -4.38 -7.98 -12.49
N ASP A 323 -5.66 -7.56 -12.35
CA ASP A 323 -6.04 -6.15 -12.25
C ASP A 323 -5.85 -5.58 -10.84
N PHE A 324 -5.68 -6.44 -9.84
CA PHE A 324 -5.48 -6.02 -8.46
C PHE A 324 -4.14 -5.29 -8.33
N PHE A 325 -4.17 -4.03 -7.91
CA PHE A 325 -3.02 -3.11 -7.95
C PHE A 325 -2.39 -2.95 -9.35
N ASP A 326 -3.15 -3.23 -10.42
CA ASP A 326 -2.63 -3.18 -11.79
C ASP A 326 -1.38 -4.05 -12.01
N ARG A 327 -1.31 -5.18 -11.30
CA ARG A 327 -0.11 -6.03 -11.18
C ARG A 327 0.41 -6.49 -12.52
N ALA A 328 -0.45 -6.91 -13.43
CA ALA A 328 0.00 -7.38 -14.75
C ALA A 328 0.83 -6.31 -15.47
N ARG A 329 0.37 -5.07 -15.47
CA ARG A 329 1.11 -3.95 -16.09
C ARG A 329 2.36 -3.58 -15.31
N VAL A 330 2.25 -3.49 -13.98
CA VAL A 330 3.37 -3.10 -13.12
C VAL A 330 4.51 -4.12 -13.23
N PHE A 331 4.22 -5.41 -13.09
CA PHE A 331 5.24 -6.46 -13.12
C PHE A 331 5.86 -6.66 -14.51
N GLY A 332 5.07 -6.50 -15.58
CA GLY A 332 5.63 -6.45 -16.94
C GLY A 332 6.64 -5.30 -17.12
N ARG A 333 6.35 -4.13 -16.54
CA ARG A 333 7.27 -2.97 -16.57
C ARG A 333 8.46 -3.12 -15.64
N LEU A 334 8.31 -3.85 -14.53
CA LEU A 334 9.43 -4.21 -13.65
C LEU A 334 10.43 -5.17 -14.32
N GLY A 335 10.07 -5.78 -15.46
CA GLY A 335 10.98 -6.59 -16.26
C GLY A 335 10.73 -8.09 -16.17
N PHE A 336 9.56 -8.53 -15.70
CA PHE A 336 9.17 -9.93 -15.75
C PHE A 336 8.68 -10.31 -17.16
N ASP A 337 9.24 -11.39 -17.72
CA ASP A 337 8.89 -11.89 -19.05
C ASP A 337 7.63 -12.76 -19.03
N ARG A 338 7.41 -13.49 -17.94
CA ARG A 338 6.25 -14.37 -17.75
C ARG A 338 5.50 -14.02 -16.47
N LEU A 339 4.18 -13.93 -16.58
CA LEU A 339 3.26 -13.70 -15.48
C LEU A 339 2.34 -14.92 -15.33
N VAL A 340 2.40 -15.59 -14.19
CA VAL A 340 1.56 -16.71 -13.78
C VAL A 340 0.56 -16.15 -12.76
N MET A 341 -0.71 -16.04 -13.17
CA MET A 341 -1.74 -15.32 -12.43
C MET A 341 -2.87 -16.26 -12.02
N GLU A 342 -3.97 -15.74 -11.46
CA GLU A 342 -5.09 -16.55 -10.93
C GLU A 342 -5.62 -17.58 -11.94
N GLU A 343 -5.70 -17.23 -13.21
CA GLU A 343 -6.15 -18.13 -14.28
C GLU A 343 -5.32 -19.40 -14.41
N ASP A 344 -4.05 -19.36 -14.03
CA ASP A 344 -3.13 -20.51 -14.02
C ASP A 344 -3.28 -21.40 -12.79
N PHE A 345 -4.20 -21.06 -11.86
CA PHE A 345 -4.49 -21.76 -10.62
C PHE A 345 -5.93 -22.28 -10.54
N SER A 346 -6.64 -22.42 -11.68
CA SER A 346 -8.05 -22.81 -11.73
C SER A 346 -8.35 -24.09 -10.96
N ASP A 347 -7.46 -25.09 -11.05
CA ASP A 347 -7.60 -26.40 -10.42
C ASP A 347 -6.82 -26.55 -9.11
N ALA A 348 -6.21 -25.46 -8.63
CA ALA A 348 -5.37 -25.49 -7.44
C ALA A 348 -6.24 -25.59 -6.16
N PRO A 349 -5.83 -26.38 -5.16
CA PRO A 349 -6.48 -26.42 -3.85
C PRO A 349 -6.57 -25.04 -3.21
N ARG A 350 -7.77 -24.71 -2.69
CA ARG A 350 -8.02 -23.49 -1.95
C ARG A 350 -8.15 -23.74 -0.45
N VAL A 351 -7.68 -22.78 0.35
CA VAL A 351 -7.87 -22.77 1.80
C VAL A 351 -8.65 -21.49 2.14
N GLY A 352 -9.91 -21.67 2.53
CA GLY A 352 -10.85 -20.55 2.60
C GLY A 352 -11.06 -19.92 1.21
N PRO A 353 -10.98 -18.57 1.08
CA PRO A 353 -11.26 -17.91 -0.19
C PRO A 353 -10.09 -17.92 -1.20
N TYR A 354 -8.89 -18.31 -0.78
CA TYR A 354 -7.66 -18.15 -1.58
C TYR A 354 -7.03 -19.49 -1.96
N VAL A 355 -6.19 -19.47 -2.99
CA VAL A 355 -5.32 -20.59 -3.33
C VAL A 355 -4.35 -20.84 -2.16
N GLY A 356 -4.20 -22.11 -1.75
CA GLY A 356 -3.34 -22.48 -0.64
C GLY A 356 -1.85 -22.25 -0.95
N ASP A 357 -1.08 -21.82 0.04
CA ASP A 357 0.34 -21.50 -0.13
C ASP A 357 1.15 -22.74 -0.55
N VAL A 358 0.75 -23.96 -0.13
CA VAL A 358 1.38 -25.20 -0.59
C VAL A 358 1.18 -25.39 -2.10
N ALA A 359 0.00 -25.08 -2.64
CA ALA A 359 -0.23 -25.14 -4.08
C ALA A 359 0.57 -24.09 -4.85
N VAL A 360 0.79 -22.92 -4.25
CA VAL A 360 1.68 -21.90 -4.82
C VAL A 360 3.12 -22.41 -4.82
N ALA A 361 3.60 -23.06 -3.75
CA ALA A 361 4.93 -23.65 -3.69
C ALA A 361 5.12 -24.73 -4.77
N GLU A 362 4.14 -25.60 -4.98
CA GLU A 362 4.16 -26.60 -6.07
C GLU A 362 4.25 -25.94 -7.46
N ARG A 363 3.49 -24.86 -7.66
CA ARG A 363 3.55 -24.11 -8.92
C ARG A 363 4.92 -23.45 -9.12
N ILE A 364 5.51 -22.86 -8.09
CA ILE A 364 6.87 -22.30 -8.13
C ILE A 364 7.87 -23.38 -8.56
N LEU A 365 7.83 -24.55 -7.93
CA LEU A 365 8.72 -25.68 -8.25
C LEU A 365 8.52 -26.20 -9.67
N ALA A 366 7.29 -26.23 -10.18
CA ALA A 366 6.97 -26.61 -11.54
C ALA A 366 7.54 -25.59 -12.56
N GLU A 367 7.41 -24.27 -12.30
CA GLU A 367 7.99 -23.23 -13.14
C GLU A 367 9.54 -23.34 -13.16
N VAL A 368 10.16 -23.58 -12.01
CA VAL A 368 11.62 -23.80 -11.91
C VAL A 368 12.04 -25.07 -12.67
N ALA A 369 11.25 -26.15 -12.59
CA ALA A 369 11.56 -27.41 -13.27
C ALA A 369 11.40 -27.31 -14.80
N SER A 370 10.48 -26.50 -15.28
CA SER A 370 10.24 -26.28 -16.72
C SER A 370 11.22 -25.29 -17.36
N GLY A 371 11.92 -24.49 -16.55
CA GLY A 371 12.90 -23.52 -17.01
C GLY A 371 14.17 -24.19 -17.55
N ALA A 372 14.64 -23.73 -18.70
CA ALA A 372 15.93 -24.13 -19.26
C ALA A 372 16.99 -23.07 -18.95
N GLY A 373 17.87 -23.33 -17.98
CA GLY A 373 18.92 -22.39 -17.57
C GLY A 373 18.58 -21.50 -16.38
N ARG A 374 19.20 -20.32 -16.31
CA ARG A 374 19.03 -19.38 -15.19
C ARG A 374 17.59 -18.91 -15.05
N THR A 375 17.03 -19.00 -13.83
CA THR A 375 15.65 -18.60 -13.55
C THR A 375 15.60 -17.67 -12.34
N PHE A 376 15.04 -16.48 -12.51
CA PHE A 376 14.64 -15.57 -11.41
C PHE A 376 13.13 -15.61 -11.29
N LEU A 377 12.63 -16.05 -10.15
CA LEU A 377 11.21 -16.13 -9.87
C LEU A 377 10.88 -15.29 -8.63
N PHE A 378 9.89 -14.39 -8.77
CA PHE A 378 9.31 -13.66 -7.65
C PHE A 378 7.85 -14.07 -7.49
N SER A 379 7.45 -14.48 -6.29
CA SER A 379 6.08 -14.87 -5.99
C SER A 379 5.49 -14.03 -4.87
N VAL A 380 4.17 -13.79 -4.93
CA VAL A 380 3.38 -13.17 -3.86
C VAL A 380 2.23 -14.10 -3.53
N THR A 381 2.14 -14.57 -2.28
CA THR A 381 1.06 -15.45 -1.84
C THR A 381 -0.19 -14.68 -1.42
N MET A 382 -1.30 -15.37 -1.13
CA MET A 382 -2.57 -14.75 -0.75
C MET A 382 -3.28 -15.45 0.41
N GLU A 383 -2.87 -16.66 0.81
CA GLU A 383 -3.63 -17.48 1.76
C GLU A 383 -3.88 -16.78 3.10
N ASN A 384 -2.88 -16.03 3.59
CA ASN A 384 -2.97 -15.30 4.86
C ASN A 384 -3.63 -13.92 4.77
N HIS A 385 -4.20 -13.55 3.60
CA HIS A 385 -4.85 -12.24 3.46
C HIS A 385 -6.18 -12.20 4.22
N GLY A 386 -6.39 -11.17 5.04
CA GLY A 386 -7.70 -10.90 5.67
C GLY A 386 -8.84 -10.75 4.65
N PRO A 387 -10.05 -10.45 5.10
CA PRO A 387 -10.53 -10.26 6.46
C PRO A 387 -10.84 -11.59 7.20
N TRP A 388 -10.61 -11.57 8.51
CA TRP A 388 -10.77 -12.74 9.38
C TRP A 388 -12.23 -12.85 9.88
N LYS A 389 -13.15 -13.20 8.99
CA LYS A 389 -14.59 -13.25 9.28
C LYS A 389 -15.00 -14.66 9.70
N PRO A 390 -16.03 -14.81 10.57
CA PRO A 390 -16.66 -16.10 10.83
C PRO A 390 -17.09 -16.77 9.52
N GLY A 391 -16.98 -18.11 9.48
CA GLY A 391 -17.33 -18.91 8.30
C GLY A 391 -16.27 -18.94 7.20
N ARG A 392 -15.12 -18.28 7.38
CA ARG A 392 -13.98 -18.35 6.44
C ARG A 392 -13.37 -19.75 6.39
N LEU A 393 -13.21 -20.38 7.55
CA LEU A 393 -12.75 -21.77 7.70
C LEU A 393 -13.79 -22.59 8.46
N ALA A 394 -14.06 -23.79 8.01
CA ALA A 394 -15.01 -24.68 8.68
C ALA A 394 -14.54 -24.98 10.11
N GLY A 395 -15.37 -24.63 11.10
CA GLY A 395 -15.10 -24.90 12.51
C GLY A 395 -14.08 -23.99 13.20
N ILE A 396 -13.56 -22.95 12.51
CA ILE A 396 -12.61 -22.00 13.08
C ILE A 396 -13.12 -20.58 12.85
N ASP A 397 -13.74 -19.96 13.84
CA ASP A 397 -14.31 -18.62 13.74
C ASP A 397 -13.44 -17.52 14.37
N ALA A 398 -12.62 -17.84 15.38
CA ALA A 398 -11.79 -16.84 16.04
C ALA A 398 -10.69 -16.33 15.09
N PRO A 399 -10.55 -14.99 14.92
CA PRO A 399 -9.62 -14.40 13.96
C PRO A 399 -8.17 -14.86 14.10
N LEU A 400 -7.65 -14.90 15.32
CA LEU A 400 -6.27 -15.36 15.57
C LEU A 400 -6.12 -16.87 15.22
N ALA A 401 -7.11 -17.71 15.55
CA ALA A 401 -7.04 -19.13 15.23
C ALA A 401 -7.09 -19.37 13.72
N GLN A 402 -7.91 -18.60 12.96
CA GLN A 402 -7.91 -18.63 11.50
C GLN A 402 -6.53 -18.27 10.95
N TYR A 403 -5.95 -17.17 11.43
CA TYR A 403 -4.61 -16.74 11.01
C TYR A 403 -3.55 -17.80 11.30
N LEU A 404 -3.53 -18.38 12.52
CA LEU A 404 -2.57 -19.41 12.89
C LEU A 404 -2.71 -20.69 12.04
N HIS A 405 -3.95 -21.06 11.65
CA HIS A 405 -4.19 -22.17 10.71
C HIS A 405 -3.53 -21.90 9.35
N HIS A 406 -3.74 -20.71 8.77
CA HIS A 406 -3.16 -20.34 7.49
C HIS A 406 -1.63 -20.24 7.54
N VAL A 407 -1.08 -19.66 8.61
CA VAL A 407 0.38 -19.56 8.79
C VAL A 407 1.04 -20.93 8.94
N ALA A 408 0.34 -21.91 9.52
CA ALA A 408 0.85 -23.28 9.53
C ALA A 408 0.97 -23.87 8.11
N ASN A 409 0.00 -23.60 7.22
CA ASN A 409 0.09 -23.96 5.81
C ASN A 409 1.22 -23.23 5.09
N THR A 410 1.44 -21.96 5.39
CA THR A 410 2.61 -21.21 4.89
C THR A 410 3.92 -21.87 5.36
N GLY A 411 3.98 -22.34 6.59
CA GLY A 411 5.10 -23.14 7.09
C GLY A 411 5.35 -24.38 6.24
N ALA A 412 4.31 -25.17 5.96
CA ALA A 412 4.41 -26.34 5.08
C ALA A 412 4.86 -25.98 3.65
N ALA A 413 4.41 -24.84 3.12
CA ALA A 413 4.87 -24.33 1.81
C ALA A 413 6.37 -23.97 1.82
N ILE A 414 6.86 -23.35 2.90
CA ILE A 414 8.30 -23.07 3.07
C ILE A 414 9.10 -24.37 3.08
N GLU A 415 8.70 -25.38 3.85
CA GLU A 415 9.36 -26.69 3.90
C GLU A 415 9.39 -27.35 2.51
N ARG A 416 8.26 -27.29 1.79
CA ARG A 416 8.16 -27.82 0.43
C ARG A 416 9.12 -27.15 -0.55
N LEU A 417 9.29 -25.83 -0.46
CA LEU A 417 10.25 -25.07 -1.27
C LEU A 417 11.71 -25.45 -0.92
N ILE A 418 12.02 -25.57 0.37
CA ILE A 418 13.36 -26.00 0.82
C ILE A 418 13.69 -27.38 0.23
N ASP A 419 12.79 -28.36 0.38
CA ASP A 419 13.01 -29.73 -0.12
C ASP A 419 13.11 -29.78 -1.64
N GLY A 420 12.23 -29.05 -2.33
CA GLY A 420 12.21 -29.03 -3.80
C GLY A 420 13.40 -28.34 -4.48
N LEU A 421 14.10 -27.47 -3.74
CA LEU A 421 15.29 -26.73 -4.25
C LEU A 421 16.62 -27.31 -3.74
N ALA A 422 16.63 -28.17 -2.72
CA ALA A 422 17.83 -28.68 -2.08
C ALA A 422 18.81 -29.39 -3.06
N GLY A 423 18.31 -30.03 -4.11
CA GLY A 423 19.10 -30.72 -5.14
C GLY A 423 19.61 -29.83 -6.28
N ARG A 424 19.42 -28.51 -6.21
CA ARG A 424 19.78 -27.56 -7.26
C ARG A 424 20.77 -26.52 -6.77
N ARG A 425 21.45 -25.86 -7.69
CA ARG A 425 22.19 -24.62 -7.37
C ARG A 425 21.15 -23.49 -7.28
N ALA A 426 20.71 -23.18 -6.06
CA ALA A 426 19.58 -22.27 -5.87
C ALA A 426 19.77 -21.32 -4.69
N THR A 427 19.17 -20.14 -4.81
CA THR A 427 18.93 -19.20 -3.71
C THR A 427 17.41 -19.10 -3.49
N LEU A 428 16.94 -19.41 -2.28
CA LEU A 428 15.55 -19.21 -1.85
C LEU A 428 15.52 -18.11 -0.81
N CYS A 429 14.71 -17.08 -1.06
CA CYS A 429 14.37 -16.07 -0.07
C CYS A 429 12.87 -16.11 0.21
N VAL A 430 12.48 -16.21 1.47
CA VAL A 430 11.09 -16.06 1.92
C VAL A 430 11.02 -14.87 2.87
N PHE A 431 9.98 -14.04 2.77
CA PHE A 431 9.80 -12.89 3.66
C PHE A 431 8.33 -12.51 3.80
N GLY A 432 7.94 -12.04 5.00
CA GLY A 432 6.61 -11.45 5.22
C GLY A 432 6.57 -9.99 4.77
N ASP A 433 5.48 -9.59 4.11
CA ASP A 433 5.30 -8.23 3.60
C ASP A 433 4.85 -7.22 4.67
N HIS A 434 4.01 -7.65 5.59
CA HIS A 434 3.55 -6.90 6.77
C HIS A 434 3.03 -7.87 7.85
N ALA A 435 2.88 -7.39 9.08
CA ALA A 435 2.22 -8.16 10.12
C ALA A 435 0.71 -8.27 9.85
N PRO A 436 0.03 -9.32 10.34
CA PRO A 436 -1.41 -9.47 10.14
C PRO A 436 -2.19 -8.36 10.86
N SER A 437 -3.24 -7.85 10.21
CA SER A 437 -4.23 -7.00 10.86
C SER A 437 -5.32 -7.89 11.48
N LEU A 438 -5.24 -8.08 12.79
CA LEU A 438 -6.19 -8.87 13.57
C LEU A 438 -7.02 -7.96 14.47
N PRO A 439 -8.35 -8.16 14.60
CA PRO A 439 -9.24 -7.27 15.36
C PRO A 439 -8.80 -7.05 16.81
N ASP A 440 -8.25 -8.09 17.45
CA ASP A 440 -7.87 -8.09 18.86
C ASP A 440 -6.38 -7.78 19.09
N LEU A 441 -5.62 -7.55 18.01
CA LEU A 441 -4.20 -7.24 18.06
C LEU A 441 -3.96 -5.90 17.34
N PRO A 442 -4.11 -4.78 18.06
CA PRO A 442 -3.88 -3.47 17.45
C PRO A 442 -2.42 -3.33 16.95
N PRO A 443 -2.18 -2.49 15.94
CA PRO A 443 -0.83 -2.18 15.50
C PRO A 443 0.03 -1.76 16.68
N GLN A 444 1.28 -2.25 16.73
CA GLN A 444 2.20 -1.87 17.81
C GLN A 444 2.37 -0.35 17.82
N ALA A 445 2.09 0.25 18.96
CA ALA A 445 2.11 1.70 19.13
C ALA A 445 3.51 2.31 19.05
N SER A 446 4.58 1.50 19.11
CA SER A 446 5.96 1.96 19.14
C SER A 446 6.89 1.03 18.35
N GLY A 447 7.58 1.62 17.39
CA GLY A 447 8.59 0.97 16.55
C GLY A 447 8.11 0.67 15.12
N PRO A 448 9.05 0.39 14.21
CA PRO A 448 8.73 0.00 12.84
C PRO A 448 7.99 -1.33 12.83
N ALA A 449 7.02 -1.47 11.93
CA ALA A 449 6.38 -2.75 11.67
C ALA A 449 7.46 -3.77 11.26
N ALA A 450 7.40 -4.98 11.80
CA ALA A 450 8.40 -6.00 11.54
C ALA A 450 7.75 -7.38 11.33
N THR A 451 8.23 -8.03 10.29
CA THR A 451 7.95 -9.43 9.93
C THR A 451 9.18 -10.28 10.12
N ASP A 452 9.26 -11.41 9.45
CA ASP A 452 10.44 -12.29 9.49
C ASP A 452 10.85 -12.64 8.05
N TYR A 453 12.15 -12.94 7.84
CA TYR A 453 12.68 -13.41 6.56
C TYR A 453 13.71 -14.51 6.77
N ALA A 454 13.92 -15.31 5.70
CA ALA A 454 14.97 -16.30 5.63
C ALA A 454 15.55 -16.39 4.22
N LEU A 455 16.86 -16.58 4.12
CA LEU A 455 17.62 -16.77 2.88
C LEU A 455 18.37 -18.09 2.94
N PHE A 456 18.07 -18.98 2.01
CA PHE A 456 18.75 -20.27 1.86
C PHE A 456 19.63 -20.25 0.61
N ARG A 457 20.73 -20.99 0.66
CA ARG A 457 21.65 -21.18 -0.46
C ARG A 457 21.95 -22.66 -0.63
N PHE A 458 21.57 -23.23 -1.74
CA PHE A 458 21.71 -24.64 -2.04
C PHE A 458 22.78 -24.89 -3.13
N GLY A 459 23.39 -26.09 -3.12
CA GLY A 459 24.30 -26.53 -4.16
C GLY A 459 25.60 -25.71 -4.27
N ARG A 460 26.05 -25.12 -3.15
CA ARG A 460 27.30 -24.36 -3.06
C ARG A 460 28.23 -24.97 -2.02
N ASP A 461 29.51 -25.09 -2.37
CA ASP A 461 30.56 -25.54 -1.41
C ASP A 461 30.80 -24.45 -0.36
N GLY A 462 30.94 -24.85 0.90
CA GLY A 462 31.24 -23.94 2.00
C GLY A 462 30.00 -23.29 2.64
N GLY A 463 29.05 -24.12 3.12
CA GLY A 463 27.87 -23.65 3.86
C GLY A 463 28.28 -22.73 5.04
N THR A 464 27.89 -21.45 4.98
CA THR A 464 28.01 -20.53 6.11
C THR A 464 27.07 -20.99 7.23
N ALA A 465 27.55 -21.01 8.46
CA ALA A 465 26.68 -21.25 9.61
C ALA A 465 25.52 -20.25 9.61
N PRO A 466 24.30 -20.69 9.99
CA PRO A 466 23.13 -19.82 10.03
C PRO A 466 23.41 -18.53 10.81
N GLY A 467 23.23 -17.38 10.12
CA GLY A 467 23.46 -16.07 10.71
C GLY A 467 22.16 -15.32 10.95
N ARG A 468 21.90 -14.88 12.19
CA ARG A 468 20.78 -13.99 12.46
C ARG A 468 21.18 -12.55 12.21
N VAL A 469 20.51 -11.90 11.24
CA VAL A 469 20.72 -10.49 10.89
C VAL A 469 19.37 -9.83 10.69
N ASP A 470 19.08 -8.78 11.43
CA ASP A 470 17.86 -8.00 11.24
C ASP A 470 18.07 -6.98 10.11
N LEU A 471 17.14 -6.92 9.16
CA LEU A 471 17.22 -6.08 7.96
C LEU A 471 15.97 -5.21 7.79
N THR A 472 16.07 -4.16 6.97
CA THR A 472 14.91 -3.52 6.34
C THR A 472 14.57 -4.22 5.02
N ALA A 473 13.33 -4.03 4.52
CA ALA A 473 12.93 -4.57 3.22
C ALA A 473 13.86 -4.11 2.08
N ALA A 474 14.31 -2.85 2.12
CA ALA A 474 15.28 -2.33 1.14
C ALA A 474 16.65 -3.01 1.25
N GLN A 475 17.16 -3.23 2.46
CA GLN A 475 18.40 -3.95 2.67
C GLN A 475 18.31 -5.40 2.20
N LEU A 476 17.17 -6.08 2.42
CA LEU A 476 16.93 -7.41 1.85
C LEU A 476 16.99 -7.38 0.33
N GLY A 477 16.40 -6.37 -0.31
CA GLY A 477 16.52 -6.15 -1.75
C GLY A 477 17.96 -5.98 -2.20
N CYS A 478 18.79 -5.23 -1.44
CA CYS A 478 20.22 -5.10 -1.71
C CYS A 478 20.97 -6.43 -1.60
N VAL A 479 20.66 -7.27 -0.59
CA VAL A 479 21.23 -8.62 -0.46
C VAL A 479 20.87 -9.49 -1.67
N LEU A 480 19.61 -9.44 -2.12
CA LEU A 480 19.14 -10.22 -3.28
C LEU A 480 19.76 -9.76 -4.62
N ARG A 481 20.13 -8.49 -4.75
CA ARG A 481 20.85 -7.98 -5.93
C ARG A 481 22.14 -8.75 -6.17
N ALA A 482 22.85 -9.10 -5.12
CA ALA A 482 24.06 -9.87 -5.21
C ALA A 482 23.83 -11.29 -5.83
N ALA A 483 22.64 -11.87 -5.66
CA ALA A 483 22.29 -13.17 -6.24
C ALA A 483 21.97 -13.12 -7.75
N VAL A 484 21.60 -11.93 -8.28
CA VAL A 484 21.17 -11.77 -9.68
C VAL A 484 22.12 -10.92 -10.53
N SER A 485 23.13 -10.28 -9.92
CA SER A 485 24.09 -9.44 -10.66
C SER A 485 25.33 -10.24 -11.04
N PRO A 486 25.77 -10.25 -12.30
CA PRO A 486 27.04 -10.87 -12.67
C PRO A 486 28.20 -10.09 -12.06
N ASN A 487 29.24 -10.81 -11.66
CA ASN A 487 30.49 -10.24 -11.17
C ASN A 487 31.08 -9.27 -12.24
N ARG A 488 31.13 -7.98 -11.95
CA ARG A 488 31.98 -7.06 -12.70
C ARG A 488 33.42 -7.13 -12.15
N THR A 489 34.06 -8.29 -12.26
CA THR A 489 35.52 -8.38 -12.23
C THR A 489 36.03 -8.18 -13.63
N GLY A 490 36.43 -6.98 -14.01
CA GLY A 490 37.10 -6.75 -15.29
C GLY A 490 36.68 -5.49 -16.02
N LEU A 491 36.79 -4.34 -15.36
CA LEU A 491 37.06 -3.05 -16.01
C LEU A 491 37.97 -2.24 -15.08
N GLY A 492 39.19 -2.74 -14.91
CA GLY A 492 40.34 -1.98 -14.45
C GLY A 492 41.30 -1.93 -15.62
N GLY A 493 41.29 -0.82 -16.30
CA GLY A 493 42.18 -0.51 -17.39
C GLY A 493 41.97 0.96 -17.75
#